data_e0090815df841f4189a0002e9578b188
#
_entry.id   e0090815df841f4189a0002e9578b188
#
_cell.length_a   1.000
_cell.length_b   1.000
_cell.length_c   1.000
_cell.angle_alpha   90.00
_cell.angle_beta   90.00
_cell.angle_gamma   90.00
#
_symmetry.space_group_name_H-M   'P 1'
#
loop_
_entity.id
_entity.type
_entity.pdbx_description
1 polymer ?
#
loop_
_entity_poly.entity_id
_entity_poly.type
_entity_poly.pdbx_seq_one_letter_code
_entity_poly.pdbx_strand_id
1 'polypeptide(L)'
;MKKTRERRGFTLVELMVVILIVGILAAVAVPILRGKIDQAKWSEGAATAGAIRSAARAYYAEDPTAAVALVGTALTDTTAAQLGFTSGDLTGRYFSVGNFTITSMAGGHATIAVTAGTGLTGSGQLDNASGWVYTP
;
A
#
# COMPACT_ATOMS: atom_id res chain seq x y z
N MET A 1 -39.42 47.01 -27.65
CA MET A 1 -39.87 46.28 -26.42
C MET A 1 -38.79 45.30 -25.97
N LYS A 2 -38.14 45.53 -24.82
CA LYS A 2 -37.17 44.61 -24.25
C LYS A 2 -37.94 43.51 -23.50
N LYS A 3 -37.84 42.26 -23.95
CA LYS A 3 -38.37 41.07 -23.25
C LYS A 3 -37.51 40.85 -22.00
N THR A 4 -38.04 41.15 -20.83
CA THR A 4 -37.45 40.76 -19.54
C THR A 4 -37.53 39.24 -19.44
N ARG A 5 -36.37 38.53 -19.44
CA ARG A 5 -36.29 37.12 -19.12
C ARG A 5 -36.57 36.97 -17.63
N GLU A 6 -37.69 36.37 -17.29
CA GLU A 6 -37.97 35.93 -15.90
C GLU A 6 -36.90 34.94 -15.48
N ARG A 7 -36.12 35.28 -14.46
CA ARG A 7 -35.19 34.37 -13.80
C ARG A 7 -36.01 33.47 -12.87
N ARG A 8 -36.26 32.23 -13.28
CA ARG A 8 -36.82 31.24 -12.39
C ARG A 8 -35.78 30.91 -11.30
N GLY A 9 -36.11 31.21 -10.05
CA GLY A 9 -35.32 30.83 -8.87
C GLY A 9 -35.61 29.39 -8.49
N PHE A 10 -34.62 28.71 -7.86
CA PHE A 10 -34.81 27.41 -7.27
C PHE A 10 -35.69 27.49 -6.02
N THR A 11 -36.57 26.51 -5.84
CA THR A 11 -37.35 26.40 -4.62
C THR A 11 -36.54 25.80 -3.49
N LEU A 12 -36.81 26.13 -2.25
CA LEU A 12 -36.17 25.58 -1.05
C LEU A 12 -36.34 24.06 -1.01
N VAL A 13 -37.50 23.56 -1.43
CA VAL A 13 -37.82 22.12 -1.46
C VAL A 13 -36.93 21.37 -2.49
N GLU A 14 -36.70 21.95 -3.67
CA GLU A 14 -35.80 21.34 -4.68
C GLU A 14 -34.37 21.17 -4.13
N LEU A 15 -33.86 22.17 -3.41
CA LEU A 15 -32.55 22.05 -2.76
C LEU A 15 -32.54 21.01 -1.64
N MET A 16 -33.59 20.94 -0.81
CA MET A 16 -33.68 19.95 0.27
C MET A 16 -33.71 18.51 -0.26
N VAL A 17 -34.45 18.25 -1.34
CA VAL A 17 -34.49 16.89 -1.95
C VAL A 17 -33.14 16.51 -2.55
N VAL A 18 -32.43 17.45 -3.18
CA VAL A 18 -31.10 17.19 -3.75
C VAL A 18 -30.09 16.80 -2.65
N ILE A 19 -30.02 17.59 -1.57
CA ILE A 19 -29.07 17.28 -0.49
C ILE A 19 -29.44 15.98 0.24
N LEU A 20 -30.71 15.63 0.35
CA LEU A 20 -31.16 14.35 0.90
C LEU A 20 -30.66 13.19 0.05
N ILE A 21 -30.85 13.22 -1.26
CA ILE A 21 -30.40 12.17 -2.17
C ILE A 21 -28.87 12.05 -2.16
N VAL A 22 -28.15 13.16 -2.24
CA VAL A 22 -26.68 13.18 -2.18
C VAL A 22 -26.18 12.61 -0.84
N GLY A 23 -26.84 12.94 0.27
CA GLY A 23 -26.50 12.43 1.60
C GLY A 23 -26.61 10.90 1.67
N ILE A 24 -27.69 10.33 1.14
CA ILE A 24 -27.89 8.87 1.11
C ILE A 24 -26.82 8.19 0.23
N LEU A 25 -26.56 8.73 -0.95
CA LEU A 25 -25.53 8.19 -1.85
C LEU A 25 -24.13 8.27 -1.24
N ALA A 26 -23.80 9.37 -0.60
CA ALA A 26 -22.51 9.56 0.07
C ALA A 26 -22.33 8.57 1.24
N ALA A 27 -23.38 8.30 2.01
CA ALA A 27 -23.33 7.38 3.14
C ALA A 27 -22.91 5.95 2.73
N VAL A 28 -23.27 5.52 1.53
CA VAL A 28 -22.87 4.21 0.98
C VAL A 28 -21.53 4.27 0.26
N ALA A 29 -21.26 5.34 -0.50
CA ALA A 29 -20.09 5.45 -1.34
C ALA A 29 -18.78 5.66 -0.54
N VAL A 30 -18.83 6.44 0.55
CA VAL A 30 -17.63 6.81 1.32
C VAL A 30 -16.90 5.59 1.93
N PRO A 31 -17.56 4.63 2.61
CA PRO A 31 -16.86 3.47 3.18
C PRO A 31 -16.23 2.57 2.10
N ILE A 32 -16.90 2.40 0.96
CA ILE A 32 -16.37 1.62 -0.16
C ILE A 32 -15.11 2.29 -0.74
N LEU A 33 -15.15 3.61 -0.89
CA LEU A 33 -14.02 4.37 -1.43
C LEU A 33 -12.81 4.30 -0.50
N ARG A 34 -12.99 4.38 0.82
CA ARG A 34 -11.90 4.25 1.80
C ARG A 34 -11.16 2.92 1.64
N GLY A 35 -11.87 1.80 1.53
CA GLY A 35 -11.25 0.50 1.30
C GLY A 35 -10.43 0.43 0.01
N LYS A 36 -10.90 1.07 -1.07
CA LYS A 36 -10.15 1.14 -2.33
C LYS A 36 -8.90 2.02 -2.24
N ILE A 37 -8.98 3.12 -1.49
CA ILE A 37 -7.84 4.00 -1.23
C ILE A 37 -6.76 3.23 -0.44
N ASP A 38 -7.14 2.47 0.58
CA ASP A 38 -6.18 1.70 1.38
C ASP A 38 -5.53 0.58 0.56
N GLN A 39 -6.28 -0.13 -0.30
CA GLN A 39 -5.70 -1.06 -1.27
C GLN A 39 -4.70 -0.38 -2.22
N ALA A 40 -5.00 0.83 -2.68
CA ALA A 40 -4.10 1.59 -3.54
C ALA A 40 -2.80 1.99 -2.81
N LYS A 41 -2.88 2.36 -1.54
CA LYS A 41 -1.70 2.64 -0.71
C LYS A 41 -0.85 1.39 -0.49
N TRP A 42 -1.47 0.23 -0.25
CA TRP A 42 -0.78 -1.05 -0.08
C TRP A 42 -0.05 -1.51 -1.35
N SER A 43 -0.42 -1.02 -2.53
CA SER A 43 0.32 -1.30 -3.77
C SER A 43 1.76 -0.80 -3.74
N GLU A 44 2.04 0.29 -2.99
CA GLU A 44 3.41 0.78 -2.76
C GLU A 44 4.23 -0.26 -1.98
N GLY A 45 3.67 -0.80 -0.88
CA GLY A 45 4.31 -1.85 -0.09
C GLY A 45 4.56 -3.12 -0.91
N ALA A 46 3.60 -3.51 -1.76
CA ALA A 46 3.75 -4.66 -2.66
C ALA A 46 4.89 -4.47 -3.68
N ALA A 47 5.00 -3.29 -4.27
CA ALA A 47 6.05 -2.98 -5.24
C ALA A 47 7.44 -3.01 -4.59
N THR A 48 7.59 -2.38 -3.42
CA THR A 48 8.84 -2.37 -2.65
C THR A 48 9.21 -3.77 -2.17
N ALA A 49 8.25 -4.57 -1.67
CA ALA A 49 8.47 -5.98 -1.32
C ALA A 49 8.95 -6.81 -2.52
N GLY A 50 8.44 -6.53 -3.73
CA GLY A 50 8.89 -7.15 -4.96
C GLY A 50 10.36 -6.85 -5.30
N ALA A 51 10.77 -5.60 -5.11
CA ALA A 51 12.16 -5.19 -5.29
C ALA A 51 13.10 -5.87 -4.28
N ILE A 52 12.72 -5.85 -2.98
CA ILE A 52 13.46 -6.51 -1.91
C ILE A 52 13.59 -8.01 -2.19
N ARG A 53 12.51 -8.67 -2.60
CA ARG A 53 12.54 -10.10 -2.95
C ARG A 53 13.51 -10.41 -4.08
N SER A 54 13.55 -9.58 -5.11
CA SER A 54 14.46 -9.76 -6.24
C SER A 54 15.93 -9.59 -5.83
N ALA A 55 16.23 -8.57 -5.02
CA ALA A 55 17.56 -8.33 -4.49
C ALA A 55 18.00 -9.42 -3.50
N ALA A 56 17.10 -9.89 -2.62
CA ALA A 56 17.37 -10.98 -1.70
C ALA A 56 17.71 -12.29 -2.43
N ARG A 57 17.05 -12.56 -3.57
CA ARG A 57 17.38 -13.71 -4.42
C ARG A 57 18.76 -13.59 -5.06
N ALA A 58 19.11 -12.40 -5.54
CA ALA A 58 20.45 -12.15 -6.09
C ALA A 58 21.53 -12.33 -5.01
N TYR A 59 21.31 -11.77 -3.83
CA TYR A 59 22.20 -11.88 -2.68
C TYR A 59 22.33 -13.35 -2.20
N TYR A 60 21.24 -14.12 -2.19
CA TYR A 60 21.28 -15.55 -1.89
C TYR A 60 22.13 -16.34 -2.91
N ALA A 61 22.10 -15.99 -4.17
CA ALA A 61 22.91 -16.66 -5.20
C ALA A 61 24.41 -16.36 -5.04
N GLU A 62 24.76 -15.23 -4.43
CA GLU A 62 26.13 -14.82 -4.14
C GLU A 62 26.65 -15.41 -2.84
N ASP A 63 25.90 -15.25 -1.73
CA ASP A 63 26.21 -15.81 -0.40
C ASP A 63 24.94 -16.32 0.30
N PRO A 64 24.64 -17.63 0.17
CA PRO A 64 23.46 -18.23 0.81
C PRO A 64 23.45 -18.10 2.32
N THR A 65 24.62 -18.15 2.97
CA THR A 65 24.73 -18.11 4.44
C THR A 65 24.41 -16.71 4.96
N ALA A 66 24.99 -15.69 4.35
CA ALA A 66 24.74 -14.30 4.71
C ALA A 66 23.27 -13.90 4.40
N ALA A 67 22.70 -14.38 3.31
CA ALA A 67 21.30 -14.12 2.96
C ALA A 67 20.33 -14.72 3.97
N VAL A 68 20.56 -15.94 4.43
CA VAL A 68 19.72 -16.58 5.47
C VAL A 68 19.83 -15.86 6.82
N ALA A 69 20.95 -15.25 7.13
CA ALA A 69 21.13 -14.45 8.34
C ALA A 69 20.22 -13.20 8.40
N LEU A 70 19.67 -12.75 7.27
CA LEU A 70 18.71 -11.63 7.21
C LEU A 70 17.28 -12.04 7.60
N VAL A 71 17.01 -13.33 7.76
CA VAL A 71 15.66 -13.84 8.06
C VAL A 71 15.27 -13.52 9.51
N GLY A 72 14.04 -13.08 9.70
CA GLY A 72 13.41 -12.89 11.00
C GLY A 72 13.55 -11.50 11.61
N THR A 73 14.32 -10.60 10.98
CA THR A 73 14.46 -9.21 11.47
C THR A 73 13.89 -8.21 10.47
N ALA A 74 13.31 -7.12 10.97
CA ALA A 74 12.92 -6.00 10.12
C ALA A 74 14.16 -5.42 9.44
N LEU A 75 14.01 -4.99 8.19
CA LEU A 75 15.10 -4.37 7.47
C LEU A 75 15.52 -3.04 8.13
N THR A 76 16.81 -2.82 8.17
CA THR A 76 17.45 -1.59 8.63
C THR A 76 18.28 -1.01 7.48
N ASP A 77 18.80 0.19 7.64
CA ASP A 77 19.69 0.80 6.65
C ASP A 77 20.91 -0.11 6.33
N THR A 78 21.44 -0.79 7.36
CA THR A 78 22.58 -1.71 7.19
C THR A 78 22.19 -2.94 6.40
N THR A 79 21.04 -3.59 6.69
CA THR A 79 20.59 -4.77 5.97
C THR A 79 20.08 -4.44 4.58
N ALA A 80 19.49 -3.27 4.37
CA ALA A 80 19.13 -2.75 3.06
C ALA A 80 20.37 -2.54 2.18
N ALA A 81 21.46 -2.00 2.75
CA ALA A 81 22.71 -1.82 2.05
C ALA A 81 23.35 -3.15 1.60
N GLN A 82 23.21 -4.22 2.38
CA GLN A 82 23.65 -5.56 1.98
C GLN A 82 22.89 -6.10 0.76
N LEU A 83 21.65 -5.69 0.60
CA LEU A 83 20.81 -6.00 -0.56
C LEU A 83 21.02 -5.02 -1.74
N GLY A 84 21.92 -4.05 -1.60
CA GLY A 84 22.23 -3.06 -2.64
C GLY A 84 21.28 -1.85 -2.65
N PHE A 85 20.48 -1.63 -1.60
CA PHE A 85 19.59 -0.48 -1.48
C PHE A 85 20.16 0.57 -0.52
N THR A 86 19.82 1.83 -0.76
CA THR A 86 19.87 2.85 0.29
C THR A 86 18.52 2.86 1.04
N SER A 87 18.49 3.40 2.27
CA SER A 87 17.21 3.55 3.01
C SER A 87 16.20 4.40 2.26
N GLY A 88 16.67 5.36 1.45
CA GLY A 88 15.83 6.18 0.59
C GLY A 88 15.12 5.40 -0.51
N ASP A 89 15.74 4.34 -1.04
CA ASP A 89 15.15 3.52 -2.10
C ASP A 89 13.96 2.68 -1.61
N LEU A 90 13.95 2.33 -0.32
CA LEU A 90 12.92 1.53 0.33
C LEU A 90 11.92 2.39 1.14
N THR A 91 12.11 3.70 1.16
CA THR A 91 11.23 4.64 1.86
C THR A 91 10.34 5.35 0.86
N GLY A 92 9.05 5.08 0.93
CA GLY A 92 8.03 5.69 0.12
C GLY A 92 7.17 6.68 0.91
N ARG A 93 5.96 6.93 0.42
CA ARG A 93 5.01 7.83 1.07
C ARG A 93 4.34 7.20 2.30
N TYR A 94 4.07 5.91 2.26
CA TYR A 94 3.31 5.19 3.29
C TYR A 94 4.18 4.18 4.04
N PHE A 95 5.23 3.67 3.43
CA PHE A 95 6.11 2.65 4.00
C PHE A 95 7.54 3.18 4.13
N SER A 96 8.26 2.67 5.12
CA SER A 96 9.68 2.91 5.36
C SER A 96 10.43 1.57 5.41
N VAL A 97 11.75 1.61 5.38
CA VAL A 97 12.62 0.42 5.39
C VAL A 97 12.24 -0.57 6.50
N GLY A 98 11.93 -0.09 7.71
CA GLY A 98 11.56 -0.91 8.86
C GLY A 98 10.20 -1.62 8.77
N ASN A 99 9.36 -1.30 7.78
CA ASN A 99 8.11 -2.00 7.56
C ASN A 99 8.27 -3.34 6.84
N PHE A 100 9.45 -3.65 6.32
CA PHE A 100 9.73 -4.86 5.55
C PHE A 100 10.57 -5.84 6.36
N THR A 101 10.18 -7.12 6.32
CA THR A 101 10.89 -8.22 7.00
C THR A 101 11.03 -9.39 6.05
N ILE A 102 12.24 -9.94 5.92
CA ILE A 102 12.44 -11.21 5.22
C ILE A 102 12.08 -12.32 6.19
N THR A 103 10.96 -13.02 5.98
CA THR A 103 10.48 -14.06 6.90
C THR A 103 10.95 -15.45 6.54
N SER A 104 11.37 -15.67 5.30
CA SER A 104 11.91 -16.94 4.83
C SER A 104 12.88 -16.72 3.66
N MET A 105 13.86 -17.61 3.53
CA MET A 105 14.81 -17.67 2.41
C MET A 105 15.03 -19.14 2.03
N ALA A 106 13.97 -19.87 1.69
CA ALA A 106 14.02 -21.27 1.36
C ALA A 106 14.40 -21.52 -0.11
N GLY A 107 15.54 -22.18 -0.36
CA GLY A 107 16.00 -22.51 -1.72
C GLY A 107 16.15 -21.30 -2.64
N GLY A 108 16.56 -20.14 -2.10
CA GLY A 108 16.68 -18.91 -2.85
C GLY A 108 15.34 -18.16 -3.09
N HIS A 109 14.24 -18.64 -2.51
CA HIS A 109 12.94 -17.98 -2.57
C HIS A 109 12.70 -17.17 -1.30
N ALA A 110 12.75 -15.85 -1.42
CA ALA A 110 12.48 -14.96 -0.32
C ALA A 110 10.98 -14.73 -0.14
N THR A 111 10.49 -14.82 1.10
CA THR A 111 9.18 -14.35 1.51
C THR A 111 9.33 -13.05 2.28
N ILE A 112 8.60 -12.02 1.89
CA ILE A 112 8.67 -10.69 2.47
C ILE A 112 7.35 -10.39 3.18
N ALA A 113 7.41 -10.19 4.50
CA ALA A 113 6.30 -9.64 5.26
C ALA A 113 6.39 -8.11 5.28
N VAL A 114 5.23 -7.46 5.22
CA VAL A 114 5.11 -6.01 5.25
C VAL A 114 4.13 -5.63 6.35
N THR A 115 4.60 -4.88 7.32
CA THR A 115 3.74 -4.31 8.39
C THR A 115 3.12 -3.00 7.94
N ALA A 116 2.00 -2.64 8.56
CA ALA A 116 1.31 -1.40 8.22
C ALA A 116 2.23 -0.17 8.32
N GLY A 117 2.20 0.62 7.28
CA GLY A 117 2.88 1.90 7.23
C GLY A 117 2.02 3.04 7.79
N THR A 118 2.44 4.27 7.55
CA THR A 118 1.78 5.47 8.10
C THR A 118 0.33 5.60 7.64
N GLY A 119 -0.60 5.59 8.61
CA GLY A 119 -2.04 5.74 8.35
C GLY A 119 -2.69 4.56 7.64
N LEU A 120 -2.11 3.38 7.80
CA LEU A 120 -2.63 2.11 7.31
C LEU A 120 -2.87 1.14 8.46
N THR A 121 -3.72 0.14 8.23
CA THR A 121 -3.97 -1.01 9.10
C THR A 121 -3.75 -2.30 8.34
N GLY A 122 -3.58 -3.43 9.04
CA GLY A 122 -3.39 -4.72 8.43
C GLY A 122 -1.93 -5.08 8.17
N SER A 123 -1.72 -6.09 7.38
CA SER A 123 -0.40 -6.60 6.99
C SER A 123 -0.42 -7.09 5.55
N GLY A 124 0.74 -7.14 4.92
CA GLY A 124 0.93 -7.72 3.59
C GLY A 124 2.02 -8.79 3.61
N GLN A 125 1.92 -9.74 2.72
CA GLN A 125 2.96 -10.74 2.51
C GLN A 125 3.14 -11.01 1.02
N LEU A 126 4.38 -11.10 0.61
CA LEU A 126 4.77 -11.51 -0.73
C LEU A 126 5.53 -12.83 -0.65
N ASP A 127 4.94 -13.92 -1.11
CA ASP A 127 5.59 -15.22 -1.17
C ASP A 127 5.66 -15.77 -2.60
N ASN A 128 6.30 -16.94 -2.75
CA ASN A 128 6.51 -17.54 -4.06
C ASN A 128 5.28 -18.35 -4.55
N ALA A 129 4.42 -18.78 -3.65
CA ALA A 129 3.27 -19.64 -3.97
C ALA A 129 2.00 -18.83 -4.24
N SER A 130 1.69 -17.89 -3.34
CA SER A 130 0.46 -17.09 -3.39
C SER A 130 0.65 -15.69 -4.00
N GLY A 131 1.90 -15.28 -4.23
CA GLY A 131 2.19 -13.91 -4.67
C GLY A 131 1.95 -12.89 -3.56
N TRP A 132 1.33 -11.76 -3.89
CA TRP A 132 0.99 -10.73 -2.91
C TRP A 132 -0.36 -11.02 -2.25
N VAL A 133 -0.37 -11.09 -0.94
CA VAL A 133 -1.59 -11.25 -0.11
C VAL A 133 -1.66 -10.08 0.87
N TYR A 134 -2.79 -9.41 0.92
CA TYR A 134 -3.11 -8.36 1.87
C TYR A 134 -4.15 -8.85 2.87
N THR A 135 -3.90 -8.63 4.16
CA THR A 135 -4.83 -8.93 5.26
C THR A 135 -5.17 -7.62 5.96
N PRO A 136 -6.43 -7.14 5.88
CA PRO A 136 -6.89 -5.87 6.46
C PRO A 136 -6.90 -5.85 7.98
#